data_1691e354db251e8249d8eb85b209f648
#
_entry.id   1691e354db251e8249d8eb85b209f648
#
_cell.length_a   1.000
_cell.length_b   1.000
_cell.length_c   1.000
_cell.angle_alpha   90.00
_cell.angle_beta   90.00
_cell.angle_gamma   90.00
#
_symmetry.space_group_name_H-M   'P 1'
#
loop_
_entity.id
_entity.type
_entity.pdbx_description
1 polymer ?
#
loop_
_entity_poly.entity_id
_entity_poly.type
_entity_poly.pdbx_seq_one_letter_code
_entity_poly.pdbx_strand_id
1 'polypeptide(L)'
;MLIKMKDLNVINYLNKNNIAIPKNIKISTVDIPSYENKSQRIKDVKDQQKHANMKFTFSNPDYSGLGDKFTWAESCIIISYNYGEIYSTNISTSIGKGAIARFAIDDYYKPIKKFIEKLKDHFDTLDLRTQEFIDSPSHYDRLFFEGSGLGWQGKSSMMLSPSIGPWQLIGNLYVEMKFETPVAKSYSCGNCNMCQISCPTGALDNEYKIDSRKCISYWLQSPEIIPHEIRTKIANRFYGCDDCLTSCPPGQNKFISLKKTKEVDLEKIINMDKDNLISKFEWFYVPKRNG
;
A
#
# COMPACT_ATOMS: atom_id res chain seq x y z
N MET A 1 -26.64 -5.08 30.98
CA MET A 1 -27.47 -5.49 29.82
C MET A 1 -26.53 -5.65 28.61
N LEU A 2 -25.94 -6.84 28.46
CA LEU A 2 -25.04 -7.15 27.34
C LEU A 2 -25.92 -7.29 26.10
N ILE A 3 -26.00 -6.21 25.31
CA ILE A 3 -26.53 -6.27 23.96
C ILE A 3 -25.60 -7.21 23.19
N LYS A 4 -26.11 -8.31 22.69
CA LYS A 4 -25.41 -9.16 21.73
C LYS A 4 -25.11 -8.30 20.49
N MET A 5 -23.90 -7.73 20.44
CA MET A 5 -23.43 -6.87 19.35
C MET A 5 -23.01 -7.72 18.13
N LYS A 6 -23.91 -8.61 17.67
CA LYS A 6 -23.55 -9.58 16.63
C LYS A 6 -23.47 -9.01 15.20
N ASP A 7 -23.95 -7.77 14.98
CA ASP A 7 -24.07 -7.22 13.61
C ASP A 7 -23.77 -5.71 13.58
N LEU A 8 -22.67 -5.28 14.20
CA LEU A 8 -22.31 -3.87 14.23
C LEU A 8 -21.47 -3.51 13.00
N ASN A 9 -22.11 -2.92 11.98
CA ASN A 9 -21.41 -2.38 10.83
C ASN A 9 -20.55 -1.17 11.24
N VAL A 10 -19.26 -1.19 10.90
CA VAL A 10 -18.31 -0.14 11.30
C VAL A 10 -18.69 1.24 10.77
N ILE A 11 -19.21 1.35 9.56
CA ILE A 11 -19.60 2.65 8.96
C ILE A 11 -20.78 3.23 9.75
N ASN A 12 -21.79 2.42 10.03
CA ASN A 12 -22.96 2.83 10.82
C ASN A 12 -22.55 3.23 12.25
N TYR A 13 -21.62 2.48 12.84
CA TYR A 13 -21.07 2.80 14.16
C TYR A 13 -20.39 4.17 14.19
N LEU A 14 -19.49 4.44 13.23
CA LEU A 14 -18.78 5.71 13.16
C LEU A 14 -19.72 6.88 12.92
N ASN A 15 -20.70 6.72 12.02
CA ASN A 15 -21.72 7.74 11.77
C ASN A 15 -22.55 8.07 13.01
N LYS A 16 -22.96 7.04 13.76
CA LYS A 16 -23.71 7.20 15.01
C LYS A 16 -22.91 7.95 16.10
N ASN A 17 -21.60 7.80 16.09
CA ASN A 17 -20.69 8.48 17.00
C ASN A 17 -20.11 9.79 16.45
N ASN A 18 -20.67 10.34 15.36
CA ASN A 18 -20.24 11.58 14.72
C ASN A 18 -18.78 11.58 14.26
N ILE A 19 -18.25 10.40 13.89
CA ILE A 19 -16.89 10.24 13.36
C ILE A 19 -16.97 10.24 11.82
N ALA A 20 -16.74 11.41 11.24
CA ALA A 20 -16.75 11.55 9.79
C ALA A 20 -15.56 10.80 9.13
N ILE A 21 -15.88 9.99 8.12
CA ILE A 21 -14.88 9.30 7.29
C ILE A 21 -14.45 10.27 6.18
N PRO A 22 -13.15 10.57 6.04
CA PRO A 22 -12.65 11.44 4.98
C PRO A 22 -13.01 10.92 3.57
N LYS A 23 -13.29 11.83 2.63
CA LYS A 23 -13.76 11.51 1.26
C LYS A 23 -12.88 10.48 0.53
N ASN A 24 -11.56 10.55 0.71
CA ASN A 24 -10.60 9.67 0.03
C ASN A 24 -10.32 8.38 0.81
N ILE A 25 -10.99 8.17 1.93
CA ILE A 25 -10.86 6.97 2.74
C ILE A 25 -12.08 6.06 2.54
N LYS A 26 -11.80 4.78 2.35
CA LYS A 26 -12.77 3.69 2.49
C LYS A 26 -12.37 2.82 3.67
N ILE A 27 -13.36 2.32 4.38
CA ILE A 27 -13.15 1.45 5.52
C ILE A 27 -13.96 0.18 5.39
N SER A 28 -13.45 -0.87 5.99
CA SER A 28 -14.14 -2.14 6.18
C SER A 28 -13.55 -2.86 7.39
N THR A 29 -14.06 -4.01 7.72
CA THR A 29 -13.64 -4.81 8.87
C THR A 29 -13.41 -6.26 8.50
N VAL A 30 -12.52 -6.92 9.23
CA VAL A 30 -12.33 -8.37 9.18
C VAL A 30 -12.09 -8.92 10.58
N ASP A 31 -12.44 -10.18 10.76
CA ASP A 31 -12.12 -10.95 11.96
C ASP A 31 -10.64 -11.32 11.99
N ILE A 32 -9.95 -11.06 13.09
CA ILE A 32 -8.53 -11.41 13.22
C ILE A 32 -8.30 -12.92 13.27
N PRO A 33 -9.07 -13.70 14.03
CA PRO A 33 -8.86 -15.14 14.13
C PRO A 33 -9.09 -15.90 12.82
N SER A 34 -9.87 -15.37 11.88
CA SER A 34 -10.16 -16.03 10.60
C SER A 34 -8.98 -16.01 9.63
N TYR A 35 -7.89 -15.31 9.97
CA TYR A 35 -6.70 -15.14 9.12
C TYR A 35 -5.49 -15.94 9.56
N GLU A 36 -5.66 -16.87 10.46
CA GLU A 36 -4.59 -17.77 10.87
C GLU A 36 -4.00 -18.50 9.64
N ASN A 37 -2.67 -18.43 9.54
CA ASN A 37 -1.84 -19.26 8.65
C ASN A 37 -1.82 -18.95 7.14
N LYS A 38 -1.97 -17.72 6.68
CA LYS A 38 -1.73 -17.39 5.26
C LYS A 38 -0.33 -16.86 4.96
N SER A 39 0.66 -17.20 5.79
CA SER A 39 2.07 -16.86 5.61
C SER A 39 2.72 -17.51 4.38
N GLN A 40 2.07 -18.52 3.77
CA GLN A 40 2.66 -19.31 2.68
C GLN A 40 3.10 -18.44 1.49
N ARG A 41 2.32 -17.40 1.12
CA ARG A 41 2.73 -16.48 0.03
C ARG A 41 4.04 -15.76 0.34
N ILE A 42 4.24 -15.35 1.60
CA ILE A 42 5.47 -14.69 2.03
C ILE A 42 6.62 -15.69 2.03
N LYS A 43 6.39 -16.90 2.53
CA LYS A 43 7.38 -18.00 2.51
C LYS A 43 7.82 -18.30 1.08
N ASP A 44 6.89 -18.47 0.15
CA ASP A 44 7.19 -18.72 -1.28
C ASP A 44 8.06 -17.62 -1.91
N VAL A 45 7.78 -16.35 -1.63
CA VAL A 45 8.58 -15.23 -2.14
C VAL A 45 9.96 -15.21 -1.53
N LYS A 46 10.07 -15.55 -0.23
CA LYS A 46 11.33 -15.64 0.49
C LYS A 46 12.18 -16.80 -0.03
N ASP A 47 11.61 -18.00 -0.15
CA ASP A 47 12.31 -19.21 -0.62
C ASP A 47 12.85 -19.04 -2.04
N GLN A 48 12.10 -18.34 -2.90
CA GLN A 48 12.52 -17.98 -4.25
C GLN A 48 13.44 -16.75 -4.31
N GLN A 49 13.81 -16.16 -3.18
CA GLN A 49 14.63 -14.95 -3.07
C GLN A 49 14.10 -13.76 -3.89
N LYS A 50 12.82 -13.74 -4.21
CA LYS A 50 12.19 -12.66 -5.00
C LYS A 50 12.04 -11.35 -4.26
N HIS A 51 12.21 -11.36 -2.93
CA HIS A 51 12.19 -10.17 -2.09
C HIS A 51 13.47 -9.32 -2.19
N ALA A 52 14.50 -9.79 -2.92
CA ALA A 52 15.82 -9.17 -2.99
C ALA A 52 16.38 -8.88 -1.57
N ASN A 53 16.83 -7.67 -1.28
CA ASN A 53 17.36 -7.30 0.05
C ASN A 53 16.33 -6.66 0.98
N MET A 54 15.04 -6.72 0.64
CA MET A 54 13.97 -6.29 1.56
C MET A 54 13.82 -7.30 2.70
N LYS A 55 14.13 -6.85 3.93
CA LYS A 55 14.16 -7.75 5.10
C LYS A 55 12.92 -7.64 6.00
N PHE A 56 12.14 -6.57 5.90
CA PHE A 56 11.08 -6.27 6.85
C PHE A 56 10.00 -7.37 6.93
N THR A 57 8.98 -7.40 6.10
CA THR A 57 7.90 -8.39 6.14
C THR A 57 8.41 -9.84 5.96
N PHE A 58 9.49 -10.02 5.19
CA PHE A 58 10.03 -11.34 4.86
C PHE A 58 10.97 -11.92 5.90
N SER A 59 11.40 -11.14 6.90
CA SER A 59 12.27 -11.64 7.98
C SER A 59 11.52 -12.60 8.90
N ASN A 60 10.23 -12.39 9.12
CA ASN A 60 9.39 -13.27 9.90
C ASN A 60 8.00 -13.43 9.26
N PRO A 61 7.82 -14.41 8.36
CA PRO A 61 6.55 -14.64 7.69
C PRO A 61 5.41 -15.05 8.63
N ASP A 62 5.70 -15.55 9.82
CA ASP A 62 4.68 -16.00 10.78
C ASP A 62 3.94 -14.82 11.43
N TYR A 63 4.50 -13.62 11.38
CA TYR A 63 3.79 -12.40 11.80
C TYR A 63 2.63 -11.99 10.89
N SER A 64 2.47 -12.65 9.75
CA SER A 64 1.31 -12.40 8.88
C SER A 64 -0.03 -12.78 9.52
N GLY A 65 -0.02 -13.60 10.57
CA GLY A 65 -1.20 -14.10 11.25
C GLY A 65 -1.51 -13.49 12.61
N LEU A 66 -0.66 -12.78 13.26
CA LEU A 66 -0.72 -12.01 14.52
C LEU A 66 -1.78 -12.39 15.60
N GLY A 67 -2.65 -13.37 15.36
CA GLY A 67 -3.70 -13.80 16.29
C GLY A 67 -3.18 -14.09 17.69
N ASP A 68 -2.07 -14.84 17.78
CA ASP A 68 -1.49 -15.23 19.06
C ASP A 68 -0.93 -14.06 19.87
N LYS A 69 -0.51 -12.98 19.21
CA LYS A 69 0.08 -11.82 19.88
C LYS A 69 -0.96 -10.83 20.36
N PHE A 70 -2.10 -10.74 19.69
CA PHE A 70 -3.17 -9.78 19.99
C PHE A 70 -4.49 -10.49 20.25
N THR A 71 -4.47 -11.45 21.18
CA THR A 71 -5.63 -12.28 21.56
C THR A 71 -6.84 -11.49 22.05
N TRP A 72 -6.63 -10.24 22.45
CA TRP A 72 -7.67 -9.33 22.86
C TRP A 72 -8.41 -8.67 21.70
N ALA A 73 -7.81 -8.64 20.51
CA ALA A 73 -8.38 -7.97 19.35
C ALA A 73 -9.51 -8.83 18.73
N GLU A 74 -10.67 -8.24 18.56
CA GLU A 74 -11.84 -8.92 18.01
C GLU A 74 -12.07 -8.60 16.54
N SER A 75 -11.64 -7.41 16.09
CA SER A 75 -11.73 -7.01 14.69
C SER A 75 -10.52 -6.20 14.27
N CYS A 76 -10.23 -6.25 12.96
CA CYS A 76 -9.32 -5.34 12.29
C CYS A 76 -10.12 -4.39 11.41
N ILE A 77 -10.02 -3.09 11.64
CA ILE A 77 -10.55 -2.05 10.76
C ILE A 77 -9.52 -1.79 9.68
N ILE A 78 -9.90 -2.02 8.41
CA ILE A 78 -9.07 -1.77 7.24
C ILE A 78 -9.39 -0.39 6.71
N ILE A 79 -8.35 0.41 6.50
CA ILE A 79 -8.43 1.79 6.02
C ILE A 79 -7.71 1.86 4.68
N SER A 80 -8.44 2.13 3.61
CA SER A 80 -7.89 2.29 2.26
C SER A 80 -7.97 3.76 1.87
N TYR A 81 -6.82 4.40 1.67
CA TYR A 81 -6.71 5.78 1.22
C TYR A 81 -6.42 5.85 -0.27
N ASN A 82 -7.31 6.50 -1.03
CA ASN A 82 -7.14 6.73 -2.46
C ASN A 82 -6.25 7.95 -2.72
N TYR A 83 -5.09 7.73 -3.35
CA TYR A 83 -4.19 8.79 -3.80
C TYR A 83 -4.19 8.98 -5.34
N GLY A 84 -4.98 8.21 -6.07
CA GLY A 84 -4.95 8.18 -7.53
C GLY A 84 -5.55 9.40 -8.22
N GLU A 85 -6.43 10.15 -7.57
CA GLU A 85 -7.20 11.23 -8.21
C GLU A 85 -6.41 12.50 -8.55
N ILE A 86 -5.13 12.60 -8.16
CA ILE A 86 -4.46 13.89 -8.06
C ILE A 86 -3.50 14.18 -9.22
N TYR A 87 -2.86 13.16 -9.83
CA TYR A 87 -1.78 13.40 -10.78
C TYR A 87 -1.80 12.51 -12.04
N SER A 88 -1.37 13.08 -13.19
CA SER A 88 -1.06 12.34 -14.41
C SER A 88 0.13 11.41 -14.22
N THR A 89 0.13 10.27 -14.92
CA THR A 89 1.22 9.28 -14.89
C THR A 89 2.16 9.40 -16.08
N ASN A 90 2.05 10.45 -16.86
CA ASN A 90 2.94 10.59 -18.00
C ASN A 90 4.38 10.73 -17.51
N ILE A 91 5.23 9.81 -17.97
CA ILE A 91 6.67 9.92 -17.78
C ILE A 91 7.10 11.22 -18.47
N SER A 92 7.84 12.07 -17.77
CA SER A 92 8.38 13.28 -18.38
C SER A 92 9.22 12.93 -19.59
N THR A 93 9.00 13.63 -20.68
CA THR A 93 9.83 13.56 -21.89
C THR A 93 10.84 14.70 -21.94
N SER A 94 10.82 15.60 -20.96
CA SER A 94 11.73 16.76 -20.92
C SER A 94 13.14 16.33 -20.53
N ILE A 95 14.11 16.77 -21.29
CA ILE A 95 15.55 16.55 -21.00
C ILE A 95 15.89 17.19 -19.65
N GLY A 96 16.67 16.49 -18.83
CA GLY A 96 17.07 16.97 -17.50
C GLY A 96 15.99 16.91 -16.42
N LYS A 97 14.80 16.34 -16.70
CA LYS A 97 13.72 16.15 -15.72
C LYS A 97 13.59 14.68 -15.35
N GLY A 98 13.38 14.45 -14.04
CA GLY A 98 13.10 13.12 -13.50
C GLY A 98 11.66 13.01 -12.97
N ALA A 99 10.99 11.91 -13.32
CA ALA A 99 9.62 11.63 -12.88
C ALA A 99 9.60 10.94 -11.52
N ILE A 100 8.67 11.35 -10.65
CA ILE A 100 8.37 10.71 -9.37
C ILE A 100 7.10 9.89 -9.52
N ALA A 101 7.12 8.63 -9.08
CA ALA A 101 5.94 7.77 -9.03
C ALA A 101 4.86 8.38 -8.12
N ARG A 102 3.57 8.15 -8.44
CA ARG A 102 2.45 8.80 -7.74
C ARG A 102 2.49 8.61 -6.23
N PHE A 103 2.80 7.42 -5.77
CA PHE A 103 2.80 7.11 -4.34
C PHE A 103 3.80 7.96 -3.54
N ALA A 104 4.81 8.54 -4.20
CA ALA A 104 5.89 9.31 -3.59
C ALA A 104 5.80 10.83 -3.85
N ILE A 105 4.72 11.30 -4.48
CA ILE A 105 4.53 12.74 -4.74
C ILE A 105 4.27 13.52 -3.46
N ASP A 106 3.65 12.86 -2.48
CA ASP A 106 3.33 13.42 -1.17
C ASP A 106 3.35 12.31 -0.11
N ASP A 107 3.35 12.66 1.17
CA ASP A 107 3.20 11.70 2.27
C ASP A 107 1.73 11.32 2.47
N TYR A 108 1.27 10.39 1.66
CA TYR A 108 -0.11 9.88 1.72
C TYR A 108 -0.39 8.99 2.94
N TYR A 109 0.61 8.66 3.75
CA TYR A 109 0.39 8.01 5.03
C TYR A 109 -0.12 8.98 6.11
N LYS A 110 0.17 10.29 5.99
CA LYS A 110 -0.33 11.30 6.94
C LYS A 110 -1.85 11.28 7.11
N PRO A 111 -2.67 11.28 6.03
CA PRO A 111 -4.13 11.19 6.17
C PRO A 111 -4.60 9.92 6.85
N ILE A 112 -3.94 8.78 6.58
CA ILE A 112 -4.25 7.49 7.21
C ILE A 112 -3.96 7.56 8.70
N LYS A 113 -2.76 8.00 9.08
CA LYS A 113 -2.35 8.17 10.48
C LYS A 113 -3.32 9.06 11.25
N LYS A 114 -3.62 10.24 10.71
CA LYS A 114 -4.57 11.19 11.32
C LYS A 114 -5.96 10.59 11.52
N PHE A 115 -6.42 9.76 10.60
CA PHE A 115 -7.71 9.11 10.75
C PHE A 115 -7.67 7.98 11.77
N ILE A 116 -6.59 7.19 11.79
CA ILE A 116 -6.36 6.15 12.81
C ILE A 116 -6.26 6.77 14.21
N GLU A 117 -5.51 7.85 14.38
CA GLU A 117 -5.42 8.59 15.64
C GLU A 117 -6.79 8.99 16.15
N LYS A 118 -7.64 9.56 15.28
CA LYS A 118 -9.03 9.90 15.62
C LYS A 118 -9.86 8.69 16.07
N LEU A 119 -9.65 7.53 15.44
CA LEU A 119 -10.33 6.29 15.84
C LEU A 119 -9.81 5.79 17.18
N LYS A 120 -8.50 5.83 17.42
CA LYS A 120 -7.86 5.45 18.68
C LYS A 120 -8.40 6.33 19.83
N ASP A 121 -8.37 7.65 19.67
CA ASP A 121 -8.89 8.58 20.66
C ASP A 121 -10.35 8.25 21.05
N HIS A 122 -11.18 7.89 20.06
CA HIS A 122 -12.54 7.49 20.31
C HIS A 122 -12.63 6.16 21.10
N PHE A 123 -11.88 5.13 20.70
CA PHE A 123 -11.90 3.84 21.39
C PHE A 123 -11.29 3.93 22.79
N ASP A 124 -10.29 4.78 22.98
CA ASP A 124 -9.70 5.07 24.30
C ASP A 124 -10.75 5.67 25.27
N THR A 125 -11.68 6.52 24.78
CA THR A 125 -12.79 7.02 25.63
C THR A 125 -13.74 5.92 26.12
N LEU A 126 -13.71 4.76 25.48
CA LEU A 126 -14.53 3.57 25.81
C LEU A 126 -13.71 2.51 26.56
N ASP A 127 -12.48 2.82 26.96
CA ASP A 127 -11.53 1.88 27.60
C ASP A 127 -11.27 0.60 26.77
N LEU A 128 -11.24 0.74 25.43
CA LEU A 128 -10.99 -0.34 24.48
C LEU A 128 -9.58 -0.27 23.93
N ARG A 129 -8.88 -1.41 23.94
CA ARG A 129 -7.52 -1.53 23.40
C ARG A 129 -7.53 -1.40 21.89
N THR A 130 -6.48 -0.74 21.37
CA THR A 130 -6.24 -0.60 19.94
C THR A 130 -4.76 -0.82 19.60
N GLN A 131 -4.49 -1.31 18.37
CA GLN A 131 -3.14 -1.42 17.84
C GLN A 131 -3.14 -1.10 16.35
N GLU A 132 -2.34 -0.13 15.96
CA GLU A 132 -2.22 0.29 14.56
C GLU A 132 -1.08 -0.43 13.83
N PHE A 133 -1.29 -0.61 12.51
CA PHE A 133 -0.26 -1.07 11.58
C PHE A 133 -0.37 -0.28 10.29
N ILE A 134 0.67 0.48 9.97
CA ILE A 134 0.77 1.28 8.76
C ILE A 134 2.16 1.03 8.19
N ASP A 135 2.23 0.36 7.02
CA ASP A 135 3.49 -0.04 6.39
C ASP A 135 4.44 -0.73 7.39
N SER A 136 3.88 -1.61 8.21
CA SER A 136 4.59 -2.26 9.30
C SER A 136 5.32 -3.52 8.82
N PRO A 137 6.59 -3.72 9.19
CA PRO A 137 7.31 -4.95 8.87
C PRO A 137 6.74 -6.20 9.55
N SER A 138 5.95 -6.03 10.60
CA SER A 138 5.37 -7.12 11.39
C SER A 138 3.90 -7.39 11.08
N HIS A 139 3.36 -6.81 10.00
CA HIS A 139 1.97 -7.00 9.60
C HIS A 139 1.83 -7.16 8.10
N TYR A 140 1.07 -8.17 7.65
CA TYR A 140 0.80 -8.38 6.23
C TYR A 140 -0.57 -7.81 5.85
N ASP A 141 -0.63 -6.50 5.68
CA ASP A 141 -1.83 -5.70 5.42
C ASP A 141 -2.67 -6.17 4.22
N ARG A 142 -2.03 -6.67 3.17
CA ARG A 142 -2.69 -7.15 1.94
C ARG A 142 -3.65 -8.29 2.21
N LEU A 143 -3.29 -9.16 3.14
CA LEU A 143 -4.11 -10.30 3.51
C LEU A 143 -5.44 -9.87 4.15
N PHE A 144 -5.35 -8.89 5.07
CA PHE A 144 -6.53 -8.33 5.73
C PHE A 144 -7.39 -7.55 4.74
N PHE A 145 -6.75 -6.84 3.80
CA PHE A 145 -7.48 -6.13 2.75
C PHE A 145 -8.32 -7.07 1.88
N GLU A 146 -7.80 -8.22 1.45
CA GLU A 146 -8.57 -9.21 0.68
C GLU A 146 -9.83 -9.66 1.42
N GLY A 147 -9.71 -9.97 2.71
CA GLY A 147 -10.84 -10.41 3.52
C GLY A 147 -11.87 -9.34 3.81
N SER A 148 -11.48 -8.08 3.70
CA SER A 148 -12.36 -6.96 4.03
C SER A 148 -13.46 -6.66 3.01
N GLY A 149 -13.43 -7.28 1.82
CA GLY A 149 -14.35 -7.00 0.73
C GLY A 149 -14.11 -5.66 0.01
N LEU A 150 -13.05 -4.91 0.36
CA LEU A 150 -12.68 -3.66 -0.32
C LEU A 150 -12.11 -3.89 -1.71
N GLY A 151 -11.57 -5.09 -1.97
CA GLY A 151 -10.99 -5.43 -3.25
C GLY A 151 -10.31 -6.80 -3.26
N TRP A 152 -9.30 -6.96 -4.12
CA TRP A 152 -8.58 -8.23 -4.33
C TRP A 152 -7.11 -8.00 -4.60
N GLN A 153 -6.29 -9.04 -4.47
CA GLN A 153 -4.92 -9.01 -4.96
C GLN A 153 -4.88 -9.15 -6.47
N GLY A 154 -4.27 -8.19 -7.15
CA GLY A 154 -4.06 -8.26 -8.59
C GLY A 154 -2.85 -9.09 -9.00
N LYS A 155 -2.78 -9.49 -10.29
CA LYS A 155 -1.62 -10.18 -10.88
C LYS A 155 -0.33 -9.35 -10.76
N SER A 156 -0.44 -8.01 -10.61
CA SER A 156 0.67 -7.11 -10.30
C SER A 156 1.20 -7.22 -8.87
N SER A 157 0.68 -8.11 -8.06
CA SER A 157 0.89 -8.21 -6.61
C SER A 157 0.34 -7.04 -5.77
N MET A 158 -0.25 -6.02 -6.41
CA MET A 158 -0.87 -4.88 -5.73
C MET A 158 -2.31 -5.19 -5.35
N MET A 159 -2.79 -4.53 -4.28
CA MET A 159 -4.21 -4.60 -3.92
C MET A 159 -5.02 -3.68 -4.82
N LEU A 160 -6.10 -4.21 -5.37
CA LEU A 160 -6.98 -3.52 -6.31
C LEU A 160 -8.36 -3.32 -5.70
N SER A 161 -8.93 -2.14 -5.90
CA SER A 161 -10.34 -1.86 -5.61
C SER A 161 -11.12 -1.63 -6.90
N PRO A 162 -12.40 -2.04 -6.96
CA PRO A 162 -13.22 -1.86 -8.18
C PRO A 162 -13.33 -0.41 -8.63
N SER A 163 -13.26 0.52 -7.67
CA SER A 163 -13.49 1.94 -7.91
C SER A 163 -12.24 2.75 -8.21
N ILE A 164 -11.07 2.33 -7.73
CA ILE A 164 -9.83 3.11 -7.78
C ILE A 164 -8.64 2.31 -8.31
N GLY A 165 -8.84 1.02 -8.61
CA GLY A 165 -7.77 0.14 -9.06
C GLY A 165 -6.65 0.03 -8.01
N PRO A 166 -5.37 0.14 -8.42
CA PRO A 166 -4.22 -0.03 -7.54
C PRO A 166 -3.81 1.23 -6.75
N TRP A 167 -4.51 2.36 -6.94
CA TRP A 167 -4.10 3.67 -6.44
C TRP A 167 -4.49 3.91 -4.98
N GLN A 168 -4.05 3.04 -4.08
CA GLN A 168 -4.40 3.11 -2.66
C GLN A 168 -3.24 2.70 -1.76
N LEU A 169 -3.23 3.29 -0.57
CA LEU A 169 -2.43 2.86 0.56
C LEU A 169 -3.35 2.25 1.62
N ILE A 170 -2.81 1.34 2.41
CA ILE A 170 -3.56 0.57 3.39
C ILE A 170 -3.01 0.86 4.78
N GLY A 171 -3.93 1.12 5.72
CA GLY A 171 -3.67 1.10 7.15
C GLY A 171 -4.61 0.14 7.83
N ASN A 172 -4.22 -0.40 8.97
CA ASN A 172 -4.99 -1.35 9.74
C ASN A 172 -5.03 -0.90 11.19
N LEU A 173 -6.18 -1.04 11.83
CA LEU A 173 -6.38 -0.80 13.26
C LEU A 173 -7.06 -2.00 13.89
N TYR A 174 -6.33 -2.72 14.74
CA TYR A 174 -6.92 -3.74 15.61
C TYR A 174 -7.67 -3.07 16.75
N VAL A 175 -8.82 -3.60 17.07
CA VAL A 175 -9.68 -3.05 18.12
C VAL A 175 -10.32 -4.15 18.95
N GLU A 176 -10.43 -3.92 20.25
CA GLU A 176 -11.12 -4.79 21.21
C GLU A 176 -12.64 -4.59 21.15
N MET A 177 -13.17 -4.64 19.94
CA MET A 177 -14.61 -4.54 19.67
C MET A 177 -14.93 -5.39 18.43
N LYS A 178 -16.02 -6.16 18.54
CA LYS A 178 -16.50 -6.97 17.44
C LYS A 178 -17.32 -6.15 16.46
N PHE A 179 -16.88 -6.15 15.22
CA PHE A 179 -17.62 -5.63 14.08
C PHE A 179 -18.02 -6.76 13.14
N GLU A 180 -19.07 -6.52 12.35
CA GLU A 180 -19.46 -7.40 11.25
C GLU A 180 -18.37 -7.41 10.19
N THR A 181 -17.93 -8.61 9.76
CA THR A 181 -17.08 -8.76 8.59
C THR A 181 -17.97 -8.83 7.36
N PRO A 182 -17.88 -7.86 6.43
CA PRO A 182 -18.69 -7.90 5.22
C PRO A 182 -18.38 -9.13 4.38
N VAL A 183 -19.41 -9.67 3.71
CA VAL A 183 -19.20 -10.76 2.76
C VAL A 183 -18.31 -10.27 1.62
N ALA A 184 -17.16 -10.90 1.45
CA ALA A 184 -16.21 -10.57 0.40
C ALA A 184 -16.85 -10.86 -0.98
N LYS A 185 -16.86 -9.83 -1.84
CA LYS A 185 -17.25 -10.02 -3.24
C LYS A 185 -16.11 -10.70 -3.97
N SER A 186 -16.44 -11.66 -4.83
CA SER A 186 -15.43 -12.32 -5.67
C SER A 186 -15.03 -11.39 -6.81
N TYR A 187 -13.86 -10.76 -6.66
CA TYR A 187 -13.21 -10.01 -7.73
C TYR A 187 -11.95 -10.73 -8.19
N SER A 188 -11.60 -10.61 -9.46
CA SER A 188 -10.37 -11.16 -10.01
C SER A 188 -9.89 -10.38 -11.23
N CYS A 189 -8.64 -10.60 -11.62
CA CYS A 189 -8.10 -10.05 -12.87
C CYS A 189 -8.54 -10.87 -14.11
N GLY A 190 -9.17 -12.03 -13.95
CA GLY A 190 -9.54 -12.90 -15.06
C GLY A 190 -8.36 -13.15 -16.01
N ASN A 191 -8.58 -13.00 -17.30
CA ASN A 191 -7.55 -13.18 -18.33
C ASN A 191 -6.67 -11.94 -18.58
N CYS A 192 -6.86 -10.84 -17.82
CA CYS A 192 -6.08 -9.63 -18.00
C CYS A 192 -4.63 -9.84 -17.55
N ASN A 193 -3.67 -9.38 -18.37
CA ASN A 193 -2.22 -9.42 -18.12
C ASN A 193 -1.52 -8.08 -18.42
N MET A 194 -2.27 -6.99 -18.50
CA MET A 194 -1.74 -5.68 -18.90
C MET A 194 -0.57 -5.19 -18.03
N CYS A 195 -0.61 -5.46 -16.72
CA CYS A 195 0.49 -5.11 -15.82
C CYS A 195 1.79 -5.89 -16.12
N GLN A 196 1.68 -7.14 -16.58
CA GLN A 196 2.82 -7.97 -16.96
C GLN A 196 3.43 -7.47 -18.27
N ILE A 197 2.59 -7.18 -19.28
CA ILE A 197 3.02 -6.66 -20.59
C ILE A 197 3.68 -5.29 -20.45
N SER A 198 3.16 -4.43 -19.60
CA SER A 198 3.68 -3.06 -19.40
C SER A 198 4.95 -2.99 -18.55
N CYS A 199 5.34 -4.07 -17.87
CA CYS A 199 6.53 -4.08 -17.04
C CYS A 199 7.81 -4.09 -17.89
N PRO A 200 8.62 -3.02 -17.92
CA PRO A 200 9.75 -2.92 -18.85
C PRO A 200 10.89 -3.91 -18.54
N THR A 201 10.88 -4.51 -17.35
CA THR A 201 11.93 -5.42 -16.88
C THR A 201 11.47 -6.85 -16.70
N GLY A 202 10.17 -7.14 -16.93
CA GLY A 202 9.60 -8.46 -16.69
C GLY A 202 9.60 -8.86 -15.20
N ALA A 203 9.52 -7.91 -14.28
CA ALA A 203 9.45 -8.19 -12.84
C ALA A 203 8.16 -8.92 -12.43
N LEU A 204 7.15 -8.95 -13.29
CA LEU A 204 5.84 -9.57 -13.09
C LEU A 204 5.64 -10.81 -13.96
N ASP A 205 6.68 -11.57 -14.25
CA ASP A 205 6.63 -12.78 -15.09
C ASP A 205 5.66 -13.84 -14.54
N ASN A 206 5.44 -13.84 -13.23
CA ASN A 206 4.50 -14.74 -12.57
C ASN A 206 3.34 -13.94 -11.98
N GLU A 207 2.12 -14.43 -12.19
CA GLU A 207 0.92 -13.84 -11.62
C GLU A 207 0.98 -13.80 -10.09
N TYR A 208 0.53 -12.69 -9.51
CA TYR A 208 0.47 -12.47 -8.06
C TYR A 208 1.81 -12.46 -7.32
N LYS A 209 2.93 -12.51 -8.04
CA LYS A 209 4.28 -12.49 -7.49
C LYS A 209 5.13 -11.47 -8.25
N ILE A 210 5.87 -10.64 -7.52
CA ILE A 210 6.84 -9.72 -8.09
C ILE A 210 8.25 -10.22 -7.78
N ASP A 211 9.12 -10.20 -8.78
CA ASP A 211 10.56 -10.36 -8.57
C ASP A 211 11.20 -8.99 -8.36
N SER A 212 11.46 -8.65 -7.10
CA SER A 212 12.03 -7.34 -6.74
C SER A 212 13.42 -7.10 -7.33
N ARG A 213 14.17 -8.18 -7.63
CA ARG A 213 15.50 -8.09 -8.27
C ARG A 213 15.42 -7.49 -9.68
N LYS A 214 14.25 -7.57 -10.32
CA LYS A 214 13.96 -6.97 -11.62
C LYS A 214 13.17 -5.67 -11.52
N CYS A 215 12.58 -5.33 -10.38
CA CYS A 215 11.67 -4.21 -10.25
C CYS A 215 12.39 -2.86 -10.21
N ILE A 216 12.08 -1.96 -11.16
CA ILE A 216 12.65 -0.61 -11.20
C ILE A 216 12.35 0.15 -9.89
N SER A 217 11.13 0.03 -9.35
CA SER A 217 10.77 0.71 -8.11
C SER A 217 11.63 0.25 -6.92
N TYR A 218 11.98 -1.04 -6.86
CA TYR A 218 12.91 -1.55 -5.86
C TYR A 218 14.29 -0.91 -6.02
N TRP A 219 14.85 -0.94 -7.23
CA TRP A 219 16.19 -0.43 -7.49
C TRP A 219 16.34 1.07 -7.25
N LEU A 220 15.32 1.87 -7.58
CA LEU A 220 15.33 3.31 -7.31
C LEU A 220 15.17 3.66 -5.81
N GLN A 221 14.89 2.66 -4.97
CA GLN A 221 14.80 2.79 -3.52
C GLN A 221 15.88 1.98 -2.77
N SER A 222 16.69 1.20 -3.50
CA SER A 222 17.79 0.42 -2.93
C SER A 222 19.03 1.29 -2.74
N PRO A 223 19.81 1.10 -1.66
CA PRO A 223 21.12 1.73 -1.51
C PRO A 223 22.20 1.07 -2.37
N GLU A 224 21.87 0.00 -3.08
CA GLU A 224 22.81 -0.78 -3.87
C GLU A 224 23.05 -0.16 -5.25
N ILE A 225 24.15 -0.55 -5.88
CA ILE A 225 24.45 -0.16 -7.26
C ILE A 225 23.43 -0.84 -8.19
N ILE A 226 22.70 -0.02 -8.95
CA ILE A 226 21.69 -0.51 -9.89
C ILE A 226 22.39 -1.30 -11.01
N PRO A 227 21.99 -2.56 -11.31
CA PRO A 227 22.56 -3.34 -12.41
C PRO A 227 22.39 -2.65 -13.76
N HIS A 228 23.34 -2.85 -14.67
CA HIS A 228 23.36 -2.18 -15.97
C HIS A 228 22.08 -2.45 -16.79
N GLU A 229 21.61 -3.68 -16.81
CA GLU A 229 20.38 -4.10 -17.50
C GLU A 229 19.12 -3.42 -16.98
N ILE A 230 19.12 -3.03 -15.71
CA ILE A 230 18.02 -2.25 -15.11
C ILE A 230 18.17 -0.77 -15.46
N ARG A 231 19.39 -0.21 -15.42
CA ARG A 231 19.61 1.22 -15.72
C ARG A 231 19.10 1.59 -17.10
N THR A 232 19.30 0.74 -18.10
CA THR A 232 18.81 0.98 -19.47
C THR A 232 17.29 1.03 -19.57
N LYS A 233 16.57 0.50 -18.58
CA LYS A 233 15.10 0.46 -18.50
C LYS A 233 14.49 1.54 -17.63
N ILE A 234 15.29 2.24 -16.82
CA ILE A 234 14.82 3.28 -15.90
C ILE A 234 14.23 4.46 -16.66
N ALA A 235 14.77 4.78 -17.84
CA ALA A 235 14.46 6.01 -18.58
C ALA A 235 14.66 7.24 -17.68
N ASN A 236 13.70 8.15 -17.62
CA ASN A 236 13.77 9.35 -16.78
C ASN A 236 13.03 9.23 -15.43
N ARG A 237 12.87 8.02 -14.89
CA ARG A 237 12.30 7.84 -13.53
C ARG A 237 13.34 8.21 -12.49
N PHE A 238 12.94 9.11 -11.57
CA PHE A 238 13.78 9.52 -10.46
C PHE A 238 13.53 8.66 -9.21
N TYR A 239 12.25 8.38 -8.89
CA TYR A 239 11.87 7.60 -7.73
C TYR A 239 10.58 6.83 -7.96
N GLY A 240 10.64 5.51 -7.78
CA GLY A 240 9.52 4.61 -8.03
C GLY A 240 9.23 4.34 -9.51
N CYS A 241 8.22 3.52 -9.76
CA CYS A 241 7.74 3.15 -11.09
C CYS A 241 6.26 2.79 -11.02
N ASP A 242 5.44 3.36 -11.89
CA ASP A 242 3.99 3.16 -11.93
C ASP A 242 3.49 2.37 -13.15
N ASP A 243 4.35 1.82 -14.00
CA ASP A 243 3.96 1.24 -15.30
C ASP A 243 2.90 0.15 -15.15
N CYS A 244 3.07 -0.76 -14.18
CA CYS A 244 2.09 -1.81 -13.90
C CYS A 244 0.80 -1.28 -13.28
N LEU A 245 0.80 -0.10 -12.67
CA LEU A 245 -0.36 0.53 -12.07
C LEU A 245 -1.16 1.34 -13.10
N THR A 246 -0.44 2.07 -13.97
CA THR A 246 -1.06 2.88 -15.03
C THR A 246 -1.73 2.06 -16.11
N SER A 247 -1.20 0.87 -16.39
CA SER A 247 -1.79 -0.07 -17.35
C SER A 247 -2.99 -0.84 -16.79
N CYS A 248 -3.26 -0.74 -15.50
CA CYS A 248 -4.33 -1.52 -14.85
C CYS A 248 -5.72 -0.94 -15.17
N PRO A 249 -6.61 -1.68 -15.90
CA PRO A 249 -7.89 -1.15 -16.36
C PRO A 249 -8.80 -0.57 -15.27
N PRO A 250 -8.96 -1.20 -14.08
CA PRO A 250 -9.77 -0.62 -13.01
C PRO A 250 -9.33 0.76 -12.55
N GLY A 251 -8.04 1.10 -12.73
CA GLY A 251 -7.47 2.38 -12.35
C GLY A 251 -7.52 3.46 -13.43
N GLN A 252 -7.79 3.10 -14.69
CA GLN A 252 -7.67 4.04 -15.82
C GLN A 252 -8.87 4.98 -15.96
N ASN A 253 -10.08 4.49 -15.75
CA ASN A 253 -11.32 5.20 -16.15
C ASN A 253 -11.69 6.42 -15.30
N LYS A 254 -10.95 6.72 -14.23
CA LYS A 254 -11.29 7.81 -13.28
C LYS A 254 -10.25 8.91 -13.21
N PHE A 255 -9.13 8.76 -13.88
CA PHE A 255 -7.97 9.65 -13.73
C PHE A 255 -7.70 10.51 -14.97
N ILE A 256 -8.75 11.05 -15.57
CA ILE A 256 -8.64 12.21 -16.45
C ILE A 256 -8.32 13.43 -15.58
N SER A 257 -7.41 13.31 -14.66
CA SER A 257 -7.01 14.42 -13.84
C SER A 257 -5.79 15.11 -14.43
N LEU A 258 -5.93 16.29 -14.58
CA LEU A 258 -5.31 17.39 -15.25
C LEU A 258 -4.07 17.95 -14.55
N LYS A 259 -3.63 17.37 -13.46
CA LYS A 259 -2.39 17.82 -12.81
C LYS A 259 -1.19 17.11 -13.42
N LYS A 260 -0.20 17.92 -13.82
CA LYS A 260 1.06 17.41 -14.33
C LYS A 260 1.77 16.52 -13.29
N THR A 261 2.44 15.48 -13.76
CA THR A 261 3.37 14.67 -12.95
C THR A 261 4.32 15.60 -12.19
N LYS A 262 4.59 15.30 -10.94
CA LYS A 262 5.63 16.02 -10.20
C LYS A 262 6.99 15.58 -10.76
N GLU A 263 7.68 16.53 -11.35
CA GLU A 263 9.01 16.32 -11.91
C GLU A 263 10.04 16.99 -11.02
N VAL A 264 11.23 16.42 -10.99
CA VAL A 264 12.40 17.02 -10.39
C VAL A 264 13.39 17.43 -11.45
N ASP A 265 14.06 18.54 -11.22
CA ASP A 265 15.18 19.00 -12.01
C ASP A 265 16.42 18.22 -11.61
N LEU A 266 16.92 17.34 -12.48
CA LEU A 266 18.01 16.43 -12.17
C LEU A 266 19.32 17.18 -11.95
N GLU A 267 19.56 18.28 -12.69
CA GLU A 267 20.76 19.11 -12.50
C GLU A 267 20.76 19.75 -11.11
N LYS A 268 19.61 20.30 -10.68
CA LYS A 268 19.48 20.85 -9.33
C LYS A 268 19.66 19.80 -8.24
N ILE A 269 19.18 18.57 -8.48
CA ILE A 269 19.36 17.47 -7.52
C ILE A 269 20.81 17.06 -7.38
N ILE A 270 21.54 16.92 -8.50
CA ILE A 270 22.96 16.52 -8.48
C ILE A 270 23.82 17.57 -7.76
N ASN A 271 23.48 18.85 -7.87
CA ASN A 271 24.20 19.96 -7.24
C ASN A 271 23.70 20.31 -5.84
N MET A 272 22.71 19.56 -5.31
CA MET A 272 22.15 19.80 -3.98
C MET A 272 23.02 19.14 -2.89
N ASP A 273 23.27 19.85 -1.82
CA ASP A 273 23.92 19.24 -0.65
C ASP A 273 23.04 18.20 0.05
N LYS A 274 23.65 17.34 0.85
CA LYS A 274 22.99 16.19 1.49
C LYS A 274 21.80 16.63 2.38
N ASP A 275 21.96 17.68 3.16
CA ASP A 275 20.95 18.07 4.15
C ASP A 275 19.71 18.64 3.48
N ASN A 276 19.89 19.46 2.45
CA ASN A 276 18.81 19.97 1.62
C ASN A 276 18.12 18.85 0.84
N LEU A 277 18.86 17.84 0.36
CA LEU A 277 18.31 16.69 -0.33
C LEU A 277 17.41 15.86 0.61
N ILE A 278 17.89 15.57 1.83
CA ILE A 278 17.15 14.84 2.85
C ILE A 278 15.88 15.60 3.23
N SER A 279 15.98 16.90 3.52
CA SER A 279 14.83 17.74 3.88
C SER A 279 13.79 17.80 2.77
N LYS A 280 14.22 17.93 1.52
CA LYS A 280 13.33 18.00 0.35
C LYS A 280 12.54 16.72 0.11
N PHE A 281 13.09 15.57 0.46
CA PHE A 281 12.51 14.23 0.24
C PHE A 281 12.34 13.44 1.53
N GLU A 282 12.09 14.11 2.66
CA GLU A 282 11.99 13.52 4.00
C GLU A 282 10.99 12.35 4.11
N TRP A 283 9.92 12.36 3.28
CA TRP A 283 8.92 11.29 3.26
C TRP A 283 9.31 10.10 2.38
N PHE A 284 10.39 10.19 1.57
CA PHE A 284 10.87 9.06 0.81
C PHE A 284 11.45 8.00 1.73
N TYR A 285 11.32 6.73 1.33
CA TYR A 285 11.83 5.62 2.14
C TYR A 285 13.36 5.64 2.30
N VAL A 286 14.08 6.06 1.26
CA VAL A 286 15.55 6.06 1.26
C VAL A 286 16.15 6.94 2.37
N PRO A 287 15.74 8.20 2.58
CA PRO A 287 16.21 8.99 3.69
C PRO A 287 15.90 8.38 5.06
N LYS A 288 14.73 7.76 5.21
CA LYS A 288 14.33 7.13 6.47
C LYS A 288 15.13 5.87 6.79
N ARG A 289 15.65 5.18 5.77
CA ARG A 289 16.39 3.93 5.92
C ARG A 289 17.89 4.15 6.18
N ASN A 290 18.44 5.19 5.60
CA ASN A 290 19.89 5.47 5.59
C ASN A 290 20.28 6.68 6.44
N GLY A 291 19.32 7.21 7.23
CA GLY A 291 19.39 8.42 8.03
C GLY A 291 20.38 8.44 9.14
#